data_bc381573e61a0d9ba084fca283ebddfc
#
_entry.id   bc381573e61a0d9ba084fca283ebddfc
#
_cell.length_a   1.000
_cell.length_b   1.000
_cell.length_c   1.000
_cell.angle_alpha   90.00
_cell.angle_beta   90.00
_cell.angle_gamma   90.00
#
_symmetry.space_group_name_H-M   'P 1'
#
loop_
_entity.id
_entity.type
_entity.pdbx_description
1 polymer ?
#
loop_
_entity_poly.entity_id
_entity_poly.type
_entity_poly.pdbx_seq_one_letter_code
_entity_poly.pdbx_strand_id
1 'polypeptide(L)'
;FKRIGATDYKFNALEARVIPKSTYIMTGQEYEADIFIAAYDSTNKFDVKYAKGIKDFSKANANAVQKMSSKDGVVNLKFIPTGEGEQTYAGIIEMKDPETGEVVPYPFQSSYTVAPPSATVAPTQMMIFYQGLKNPISVSAPGISNDKIEVTITKGKIEKGSQPGLYMVEVPSNEKNTTITATAIMDGKKVVLGSYDFRIK
;
A
#
# COMPACT_ATOMS: atom_id res chain seq x y z
N PHE A 1 -19.22 36.88 38.03
CA PHE A 1 -18.73 36.01 36.92
C PHE A 1 -18.30 34.70 37.54
N LYS A 2 -19.11 33.63 37.36
CA LYS A 2 -18.78 32.26 37.75
C LYS A 2 -17.77 31.72 36.76
N ARG A 3 -16.56 31.45 37.18
CA ARG A 3 -15.58 30.69 36.37
C ARG A 3 -16.15 29.30 36.15
N ILE A 4 -16.48 28.96 34.92
CA ILE A 4 -16.75 27.59 34.50
C ILE A 4 -15.41 26.87 34.58
N GLY A 5 -15.27 25.99 35.55
CA GLY A 5 -14.07 25.14 35.70
C GLY A 5 -13.97 24.19 34.50
N ALA A 6 -12.76 23.98 33.99
CA ALA A 6 -12.43 23.11 32.88
C ALA A 6 -12.68 21.59 33.15
N THR A 7 -13.38 21.27 34.25
CA THR A 7 -13.57 19.89 34.76
C THR A 7 -14.92 19.25 34.44
N ASP A 8 -15.81 19.94 33.69
CA ASP A 8 -17.17 19.41 33.47
C ASP A 8 -17.39 18.71 32.12
N TYR A 9 -16.36 18.50 31.32
CA TYR A 9 -16.50 17.70 30.12
C TYR A 9 -16.19 16.22 30.42
N LYS A 10 -17.19 15.49 30.93
CA LYS A 10 -17.14 14.01 30.93
C LYS A 10 -17.44 13.52 29.53
N PHE A 11 -16.43 13.07 28.82
CA PHE A 11 -16.64 12.32 27.59
C PHE A 11 -17.21 10.94 27.93
N ASN A 12 -18.51 10.75 27.69
CA ASN A 12 -19.22 9.52 28.01
C ASN A 12 -18.87 8.31 27.14
N ALA A 13 -18.08 8.49 26.08
CA ALA A 13 -17.61 7.41 25.24
C ALA A 13 -16.27 7.80 24.57
N LEU A 14 -15.20 7.11 24.92
CA LEU A 14 -13.94 7.13 24.19
C LEU A 14 -13.90 5.92 23.29
N GLU A 15 -13.58 6.11 22.02
CA GLU A 15 -13.49 5.04 21.04
C GLU A 15 -12.19 5.13 20.26
N ALA A 16 -11.50 3.98 20.14
CA ALA A 16 -10.30 3.89 19.31
C ALA A 16 -10.71 3.96 17.83
N ARG A 17 -10.03 4.82 17.07
CA ARG A 17 -10.23 5.00 15.63
C ARG A 17 -8.95 4.71 14.89
N VAL A 18 -9.10 4.05 13.74
CA VAL A 18 -8.02 3.78 12.79
C VAL A 18 -8.38 4.44 11.47
N ILE A 19 -7.54 5.33 10.99
CA ILE A 19 -7.67 5.97 9.67
C ILE A 19 -6.51 5.53 8.81
N PRO A 20 -6.68 4.54 7.91
CA PRO A 20 -5.65 4.16 6.97
C PRO A 20 -5.50 5.21 5.86
N LYS A 21 -4.28 5.48 5.41
CA LYS A 21 -4.04 6.30 4.21
C LYS A 21 -4.55 5.62 2.94
N SER A 22 -4.48 4.29 2.89
CA SER A 22 -5.08 3.47 1.85
C SER A 22 -5.48 2.11 2.43
N THR A 23 -6.60 1.59 1.98
CA THR A 23 -7.04 0.21 2.27
C THR A 23 -6.60 -0.79 1.20
N TYR A 24 -5.98 -0.30 0.12
CA TYR A 24 -5.45 -1.11 -0.97
C TYR A 24 -4.02 -0.68 -1.27
N ILE A 25 -3.08 -1.61 -1.17
CA ILE A 25 -1.65 -1.39 -1.41
C ILE A 25 -1.07 -2.52 -2.25
N MET A 26 0.06 -2.28 -2.89
CA MET A 26 0.78 -3.32 -3.65
C MET A 26 1.84 -4.00 -2.79
N THR A 27 2.15 -5.24 -3.12
CA THR A 27 3.25 -5.98 -2.49
C THR A 27 4.54 -5.15 -2.53
N GLY A 28 5.16 -4.98 -1.37
CA GLY A 28 6.37 -4.16 -1.20
C GLY A 28 6.15 -2.69 -0.88
N GLN A 29 4.90 -2.19 -0.97
CA GLN A 29 4.57 -0.84 -0.49
C GLN A 29 4.36 -0.81 1.01
N GLU A 30 4.68 0.32 1.63
CA GLU A 30 4.43 0.56 3.05
C GLU A 30 2.94 0.80 3.29
N TYR A 31 2.35 0.07 4.25
CA TYR A 31 1.05 0.37 4.80
C TYR A 31 1.17 1.45 5.87
N GLU A 32 0.32 2.46 5.83
CA GLU A 32 0.31 3.55 6.79
C GLU A 32 -1.11 3.83 7.29
N ALA A 33 -1.27 3.94 8.60
CA ALA A 33 -2.52 4.28 9.25
C ALA A 33 -2.29 5.12 10.50
N ASP A 34 -3.18 6.06 10.77
CA ASP A 34 -3.21 6.84 11.98
C ASP A 34 -4.18 6.20 12.98
N ILE A 35 -3.71 5.97 14.21
CA ILE A 35 -4.48 5.38 15.30
C ILE A 35 -4.58 6.42 16.42
N PHE A 36 -5.81 6.74 16.81
CA PHE A 36 -6.09 7.71 17.86
C PHE A 36 -7.40 7.41 18.59
N ILE A 37 -7.63 8.08 19.69
CA ILE A 37 -8.91 8.04 20.41
C ILE A 37 -9.75 9.23 19.95
N ALA A 38 -10.97 8.97 19.50
CA ALA A 38 -11.93 10.03 19.17
C ALA A 38 -12.31 10.80 20.43
N ALA A 39 -12.24 12.13 20.40
CA ALA A 39 -12.35 13.05 21.53
C ALA A 39 -11.13 13.05 22.47
N TYR A 40 -9.94 13.30 21.90
CA TYR A 40 -8.68 13.33 22.64
C TYR A 40 -8.20 14.76 22.97
N ASP A 41 -7.43 14.84 24.06
CA ASP A 41 -6.56 15.95 24.34
C ASP A 41 -5.17 15.62 23.77
N SER A 42 -4.62 16.46 22.87
CA SER A 42 -3.32 16.26 22.22
C SER A 42 -2.14 16.16 23.19
N THR A 43 -2.35 16.52 24.44
CA THR A 43 -1.34 16.44 25.52
C THR A 43 -1.26 15.05 26.16
N ASN A 44 -2.28 14.21 26.01
CA ASN A 44 -2.32 12.89 26.62
C ASN A 44 -1.46 11.89 25.84
N LYS A 45 -0.51 11.28 26.53
CA LYS A 45 0.32 10.18 26.01
C LYS A 45 -0.37 8.85 26.28
N PHE A 46 -0.44 8.00 25.27
CA PHE A 46 -0.95 6.63 25.40
C PHE A 46 -0.07 5.66 24.62
N ASP A 47 -0.17 4.39 24.97
CA ASP A 47 0.51 3.30 24.30
C ASP A 47 -0.47 2.48 23.46
N VAL A 48 -0.02 2.06 22.28
CA VAL A 48 -0.74 1.15 21.41
C VAL A 48 -0.02 -0.18 21.37
N LYS A 49 -0.76 -1.25 21.61
CA LYS A 49 -0.31 -2.63 21.39
C LYS A 49 -1.10 -3.22 20.25
N TYR A 50 -0.45 -3.81 19.28
CA TYR A 50 -1.12 -4.43 18.13
C TYR A 50 -0.43 -5.70 17.66
N ALA A 51 -1.16 -6.54 16.97
CA ALA A 51 -0.63 -7.72 16.30
C ALA A 51 -1.28 -7.87 14.92
N LYS A 52 -0.50 -8.38 13.96
CA LYS A 52 -0.92 -8.61 12.57
C LYS A 52 -1.52 -10.00 12.41
N GLY A 53 -2.40 -10.17 11.41
CA GLY A 53 -3.00 -11.46 11.08
C GLY A 53 -4.14 -11.89 12.02
N ILE A 54 -4.64 -10.99 12.86
CA ILE A 54 -5.72 -11.29 13.80
C ILE A 54 -6.85 -10.25 13.67
N LYS A 55 -8.07 -10.69 14.01
CA LYS A 55 -9.27 -9.83 14.09
C LYS A 55 -9.63 -9.45 15.53
N ASP A 56 -9.06 -10.15 16.50
CA ASP A 56 -9.34 -9.96 17.92
C ASP A 56 -8.02 -10.00 18.69
N PHE A 57 -7.68 -8.89 19.35
CA PHE A 57 -6.42 -8.74 20.07
C PHE A 57 -6.29 -9.69 21.28
N SER A 58 -7.43 -10.14 21.87
CA SER A 58 -7.40 -11.12 22.96
C SER A 58 -6.76 -12.45 22.58
N LYS A 59 -6.72 -12.76 21.27
CA LYS A 59 -6.11 -13.95 20.69
C LYS A 59 -4.68 -13.76 20.21
N ALA A 60 -4.08 -12.60 20.52
CA ALA A 60 -2.72 -12.29 20.10
C ALA A 60 -1.69 -13.17 20.81
N ASN A 61 -0.75 -13.73 20.06
CA ASN A 61 0.43 -14.36 20.63
C ASN A 61 1.33 -13.28 21.23
N ALA A 62 1.74 -13.43 22.49
CA ALA A 62 2.57 -12.44 23.19
C ALA A 62 3.86 -12.06 22.43
N ASN A 63 4.46 -13.02 21.71
CA ASN A 63 5.67 -12.79 20.91
C ASN A 63 5.41 -12.01 19.60
N ALA A 64 4.15 -11.91 19.15
CA ALA A 64 3.75 -11.19 17.94
C ALA A 64 3.26 -9.76 18.24
N VAL A 65 3.09 -9.40 19.51
CA VAL A 65 2.60 -8.08 19.93
C VAL A 65 3.69 -7.03 19.76
N GLN A 66 3.38 -5.99 19.02
CA GLN A 66 4.23 -4.80 18.85
C GLN A 66 3.65 -3.66 19.68
N LYS A 67 4.55 -2.80 20.22
CA LYS A 67 4.18 -1.63 21.01
C LYS A 67 4.65 -0.36 20.35
N MET A 68 3.82 0.66 20.40
CA MET A 68 4.12 2.02 19.92
C MET A 68 3.54 3.04 20.91
N SER A 69 4.24 4.16 21.10
CA SER A 69 3.75 5.26 21.94
C SER A 69 3.24 6.40 21.07
N SER A 70 2.22 7.10 21.53
CA SER A 70 1.64 8.24 20.84
C SER A 70 2.61 9.43 20.82
N LYS A 71 2.55 10.18 19.71
CA LYS A 71 3.14 11.50 19.59
C LYS A 71 2.02 12.47 19.21
N ASP A 72 1.87 13.54 19.98
CA ASP A 72 0.82 14.54 19.79
C ASP A 72 -0.60 13.94 19.70
N GLY A 73 -0.86 12.90 20.52
CA GLY A 73 -2.17 12.23 20.59
C GLY A 73 -2.48 11.28 19.41
N VAL A 74 -1.51 10.96 18.57
CA VAL A 74 -1.67 10.04 17.42
C VAL A 74 -0.53 9.04 17.38
N VAL A 75 -0.83 7.80 17.01
CA VAL A 75 0.18 6.79 16.65
C VAL A 75 0.13 6.59 15.14
N ASN A 76 1.21 6.94 14.46
CA ASN A 76 1.37 6.66 13.04
C ASN A 76 1.95 5.26 12.85
N LEU A 77 1.08 4.32 12.46
CA LEU A 77 1.43 2.93 12.24
C LEU A 77 1.96 2.75 10.81
N LYS A 78 3.20 2.26 10.70
CA LYS A 78 3.87 1.98 9.41
C LYS A 78 4.51 0.62 9.41
N PHE A 79 4.29 -0.14 8.35
CA PHE A 79 4.99 -1.41 8.11
C PHE A 79 4.84 -1.88 6.66
N ILE A 80 5.75 -2.73 6.23
CA ILE A 80 5.65 -3.42 4.94
C ILE A 80 4.95 -4.76 5.18
N PRO A 81 3.80 -5.03 4.53
CA PRO A 81 3.10 -6.31 4.63
C PRO A 81 3.91 -7.45 4.02
N THR A 82 3.74 -8.65 4.57
CA THR A 82 4.46 -9.88 4.15
C THR A 82 3.59 -10.90 3.42
N GLY A 83 2.37 -10.57 3.05
CA GLY A 83 1.44 -11.49 2.36
C GLY A 83 0.56 -10.76 1.37
N GLU A 84 -0.08 -11.50 0.47
CA GLU A 84 -1.05 -11.00 -0.48
C GLU A 84 -2.49 -11.32 -0.02
N GLY A 85 -3.47 -10.62 -0.62
CA GLY A 85 -4.87 -10.75 -0.26
C GLY A 85 -5.29 -9.85 0.90
N GLU A 86 -6.45 -10.14 1.47
CA GLU A 86 -6.97 -9.41 2.62
C GLU A 86 -6.15 -9.72 3.88
N GLN A 87 -5.60 -8.67 4.47
CA GLN A 87 -4.83 -8.72 5.71
C GLN A 87 -5.57 -7.97 6.81
N THR A 88 -5.45 -8.47 8.03
CA THR A 88 -6.10 -7.86 9.20
C THR A 88 -5.07 -7.59 10.29
N TYR A 89 -5.36 -6.63 11.14
CA TYR A 89 -4.66 -6.42 12.39
C TYR A 89 -5.62 -5.92 13.44
N ALA A 90 -5.33 -6.23 14.68
CA ALA A 90 -6.09 -5.76 15.83
C ALA A 90 -5.16 -5.32 16.95
N GLY A 91 -5.64 -4.44 17.80
CA GLY A 91 -4.85 -3.91 18.90
C GLY A 91 -5.71 -3.30 19.99
N ILE A 92 -5.02 -2.74 20.97
CA ILE A 92 -5.60 -1.94 22.05
C ILE A 92 -4.80 -0.66 22.21
N ILE A 93 -5.51 0.43 22.52
CA ILE A 93 -4.93 1.65 23.05
C ILE A 93 -5.00 1.55 24.57
N GLU A 94 -3.88 1.67 25.26
CA GLU A 94 -3.81 1.71 26.72
C GLU A 94 -3.67 3.16 27.17
N MET A 95 -4.69 3.69 27.79
CA MET A 95 -4.69 5.05 28.34
C MET A 95 -4.92 5.02 29.84
N LYS A 96 -4.18 5.86 30.58
CA LYS A 96 -4.44 6.03 32.00
C LYS A 96 -5.62 6.95 32.20
N ASP A 97 -6.60 6.50 32.96
CA ASP A 97 -7.70 7.34 33.44
C ASP A 97 -7.12 8.43 34.36
N PRO A 98 -7.37 9.72 34.06
CA PRO A 98 -6.82 10.81 34.87
C PRO A 98 -7.42 10.91 36.28
N GLU A 99 -8.60 10.35 36.53
CA GLU A 99 -9.27 10.40 37.84
C GLU A 99 -8.84 9.21 38.73
N THR A 100 -8.81 8.00 38.16
CA THR A 100 -8.53 6.77 38.89
C THR A 100 -7.08 6.32 38.81
N GLY A 101 -6.34 6.76 37.79
CA GLY A 101 -4.98 6.29 37.50
C GLY A 101 -4.90 4.88 36.93
N GLU A 102 -6.05 4.23 36.74
CA GLU A 102 -6.14 2.89 36.13
C GLU A 102 -5.90 2.93 34.62
N VAL A 103 -5.34 1.84 34.09
CA VAL A 103 -5.13 1.70 32.65
C VAL A 103 -6.37 1.09 32.02
N VAL A 104 -7.03 1.85 31.16
CA VAL A 104 -8.23 1.41 30.42
C VAL A 104 -7.83 1.02 28.99
N PRO A 105 -8.12 -0.21 28.55
CA PRO A 105 -7.85 -0.65 27.19
C PRO A 105 -9.02 -0.31 26.25
N TYR A 106 -8.72 0.31 25.10
CA TYR A 106 -9.67 0.59 24.02
C TYR A 106 -9.31 -0.27 22.80
N PRO A 107 -10.10 -1.31 22.49
CA PRO A 107 -9.80 -2.21 21.37
C PRO A 107 -10.09 -1.55 20.02
N PHE A 108 -9.30 -1.92 19.02
CA PHE A 108 -9.50 -1.58 17.63
C PHE A 108 -9.15 -2.73 16.71
N GLN A 109 -9.71 -2.70 15.51
CA GLN A 109 -9.35 -3.61 14.41
C GLN A 109 -9.40 -2.87 13.08
N SER A 110 -8.63 -3.34 12.12
CA SER A 110 -8.66 -2.83 10.75
C SER A 110 -8.25 -3.90 9.76
N SER A 111 -8.62 -3.71 8.49
CA SER A 111 -8.20 -4.56 7.38
C SER A 111 -7.72 -3.73 6.20
N TYR A 112 -6.87 -4.35 5.38
CA TYR A 112 -6.36 -3.79 4.14
C TYR A 112 -6.10 -4.92 3.16
N THR A 113 -6.07 -4.61 1.86
CA THR A 113 -5.81 -5.58 0.80
C THR A 113 -4.43 -5.33 0.20
N VAL A 114 -3.63 -6.39 0.10
CA VAL A 114 -2.33 -6.40 -0.59
C VAL A 114 -2.49 -7.12 -1.92
N ALA A 115 -2.26 -6.41 -3.01
CA ALA A 115 -2.30 -6.97 -4.34
C ALA A 115 -0.88 -7.13 -4.92
N PRO A 116 -0.61 -8.20 -5.69
CA PRO A 116 0.62 -8.30 -6.43
C PRO A 116 0.71 -7.17 -7.46
N PRO A 117 1.89 -6.61 -7.69
CA PRO A 117 2.07 -5.67 -8.79
C PRO A 117 1.84 -6.43 -10.11
N SER A 118 1.00 -5.88 -10.97
CA SER A 118 0.71 -6.46 -12.27
C SER A 118 0.72 -5.38 -13.35
N ALA A 119 1.12 -5.76 -14.56
CA ALA A 119 0.97 -4.91 -15.73
C ALA A 119 0.24 -5.66 -16.83
N THR A 120 -0.53 -4.95 -17.63
CA THR A 120 -1.06 -5.45 -18.87
C THR A 120 -0.25 -4.86 -20.01
N VAL A 121 0.31 -5.74 -20.86
CA VAL A 121 0.88 -5.37 -22.14
C VAL A 121 -0.06 -5.89 -23.21
N ALA A 122 -0.78 -4.98 -23.85
CA ALA A 122 -1.71 -5.33 -24.91
C ALA A 122 -1.15 -4.86 -26.26
N PRO A 123 -0.90 -5.76 -27.21
CA PRO A 123 -0.68 -5.38 -28.60
C PRO A 123 -1.99 -4.85 -29.15
N THR A 124 -1.94 -3.76 -29.91
CA THR A 124 -3.15 -3.17 -30.53
C THR A 124 -3.68 -4.03 -31.70
N GLN A 125 -2.88 -5.04 -32.13
CA GLN A 125 -3.25 -5.93 -33.25
C GLN A 125 -2.85 -7.33 -32.90
N MET A 126 -2.64 -8.20 -32.38
CA MET A 126 -2.21 -9.57 -32.10
C MET A 126 -0.85 -9.64 -31.36
N MET A 127 -0.54 -10.77 -30.76
CA MET A 127 0.77 -11.08 -30.14
C MET A 127 1.87 -11.32 -31.21
N ILE A 128 1.88 -10.50 -32.27
CA ILE A 128 2.77 -10.60 -33.41
C ILE A 128 3.33 -9.22 -33.72
N PHE A 129 4.63 -9.13 -33.90
CA PHE A 129 5.33 -7.98 -34.44
C PHE A 129 5.73 -8.22 -35.87
N TYR A 130 5.56 -7.21 -36.72
CA TYR A 130 5.95 -7.25 -38.10
C TYR A 130 7.28 -6.56 -38.32
N GLN A 131 8.17 -7.23 -39.05
CA GLN A 131 9.49 -6.71 -39.42
C GLN A 131 9.35 -5.47 -40.31
N GLY A 132 10.24 -4.51 -40.16
CA GLY A 132 10.27 -3.29 -40.96
C GLY A 132 9.13 -2.30 -40.72
N LEU A 133 8.26 -2.58 -39.73
CA LEU A 133 7.20 -1.69 -39.32
C LEU A 133 7.33 -1.25 -37.87
N LYS A 134 6.79 -0.08 -37.53
CA LYS A 134 6.59 0.34 -36.16
C LYS A 134 5.33 -0.32 -35.61
N ASN A 135 5.52 -1.21 -34.62
CA ASN A 135 4.44 -1.96 -33.99
C ASN A 135 4.01 -1.23 -32.70
N PRO A 136 2.80 -0.66 -32.65
CA PRO A 136 2.32 0.02 -31.45
C PRO A 136 1.91 -1.00 -30.37
N ILE A 137 2.32 -0.75 -29.12
CA ILE A 137 1.84 -1.46 -27.94
C ILE A 137 1.39 -0.48 -26.88
N SER A 138 0.40 -0.87 -26.08
CA SER A 138 -0.03 -0.14 -24.90
C SER A 138 0.41 -0.89 -23.65
N VAL A 139 1.00 -0.18 -22.71
CA VAL A 139 1.44 -0.73 -21.42
C VAL A 139 0.82 0.07 -20.30
N SER A 140 0.15 -0.61 -19.39
CA SER A 140 -0.45 0.00 -18.20
C SER A 140 -0.35 -0.95 -17.00
N ALA A 141 -0.31 -0.37 -15.81
CA ALA A 141 -0.35 -1.11 -14.57
C ALA A 141 -1.30 -0.41 -13.60
N PRO A 142 -2.31 -1.11 -13.04
CA PRO A 142 -3.22 -0.52 -12.09
C PRO A 142 -2.48 0.05 -10.88
N GLY A 143 -2.80 1.28 -10.50
CA GLY A 143 -2.21 1.96 -9.34
C GLY A 143 -0.77 2.46 -9.53
N ILE A 144 -0.17 2.33 -10.73
CA ILE A 144 1.16 2.83 -11.04
C ILE A 144 1.05 3.86 -12.16
N SER A 145 1.60 5.05 -11.94
CA SER A 145 1.64 6.09 -12.96
C SER A 145 2.59 5.68 -14.12
N ASN A 146 2.19 5.97 -15.36
CA ASN A 146 2.93 5.56 -16.56
C ASN A 146 4.37 6.11 -16.63
N ASP A 147 4.66 7.22 -15.95
CA ASP A 147 6.02 7.79 -15.84
C ASP A 147 6.96 6.93 -14.99
N LYS A 148 6.41 6.10 -14.09
CA LYS A 148 7.16 5.16 -13.24
C LYS A 148 7.32 3.78 -13.87
N ILE A 149 6.69 3.53 -15.05
CA ILE A 149 6.81 2.26 -15.76
C ILE A 149 7.95 2.38 -16.77
N GLU A 150 8.87 1.45 -16.68
CA GLU A 150 9.94 1.25 -17.65
C GLU A 150 9.67 -0.03 -18.45
N VAL A 151 9.78 0.06 -19.78
CA VAL A 151 9.52 -1.07 -20.68
C VAL A 151 10.79 -1.38 -21.44
N THR A 152 11.16 -2.65 -21.46
CA THR A 152 12.36 -3.16 -22.13
C THR A 152 11.98 -4.26 -23.12
N ILE A 153 12.82 -4.47 -24.13
CA ILE A 153 12.66 -5.52 -25.13
C ILE A 153 13.96 -6.32 -25.25
N THR A 154 13.86 -7.65 -25.40
CA THR A 154 15.04 -8.51 -25.53
C THR A 154 15.71 -8.41 -26.90
N LYS A 155 14.91 -8.28 -27.97
CA LYS A 155 15.39 -8.21 -29.35
C LYS A 155 14.60 -7.17 -30.13
N GLY A 156 15.26 -6.09 -30.52
CA GLY A 156 14.67 -4.96 -31.21
C GLY A 156 14.91 -3.64 -30.49
N LYS A 157 14.14 -2.64 -30.87
CA LYS A 157 14.13 -1.30 -30.28
C LYS A 157 12.73 -0.97 -29.77
N ILE A 158 12.65 -0.26 -28.66
CA ILE A 158 11.41 0.23 -28.12
C ILE A 158 11.55 1.72 -27.78
N GLU A 159 10.60 2.52 -28.25
CA GLU A 159 10.57 3.98 -28.06
C GLU A 159 9.22 4.37 -27.44
N LYS A 160 9.20 5.41 -26.63
CA LYS A 160 7.95 5.99 -26.11
C LYS A 160 7.16 6.63 -27.26
N GLY A 161 5.87 6.34 -27.32
CA GLY A 161 4.94 6.93 -28.28
C GLY A 161 4.50 8.34 -27.86
N SER A 162 3.52 8.88 -28.59
CA SER A 162 2.98 10.23 -28.38
C SER A 162 2.04 10.36 -27.17
N GLN A 163 1.57 9.25 -26.63
CA GLN A 163 0.65 9.21 -25.48
C GLN A 163 1.26 8.45 -24.31
N PRO A 164 0.93 8.78 -23.04
CA PRO A 164 1.35 8.04 -21.90
C PRO A 164 0.95 6.55 -21.99
N GLY A 165 1.92 5.65 -21.75
CA GLY A 165 1.71 4.21 -21.85
C GLY A 165 1.75 3.63 -23.27
N LEU A 166 1.85 4.46 -24.31
CA LEU A 166 2.05 4.00 -25.69
C LEU A 166 3.55 3.85 -25.99
N TYR A 167 3.92 2.75 -26.65
CA TYR A 167 5.29 2.49 -27.10
C TYR A 167 5.27 2.01 -28.56
N MET A 168 6.34 2.33 -29.29
CA MET A 168 6.58 1.87 -30.64
C MET A 168 7.72 0.87 -30.64
N VAL A 169 7.48 -0.32 -31.15
CA VAL A 169 8.43 -1.43 -31.21
C VAL A 169 8.88 -1.65 -32.65
N GLU A 170 10.21 -1.73 -32.84
CA GLU A 170 10.84 -2.15 -34.08
C GLU A 170 11.62 -3.44 -33.85
N VAL A 171 11.37 -4.46 -34.66
CA VAL A 171 11.99 -5.78 -34.52
C VAL A 171 12.91 -6.11 -35.70
N PRO A 172 14.03 -6.82 -35.47
CA PRO A 172 14.97 -7.19 -36.52
C PRO A 172 14.44 -8.32 -37.39
N SER A 173 14.91 -8.41 -38.61
CA SER A 173 14.46 -9.39 -39.64
C SER A 173 14.99 -10.82 -39.42
N ASN A 174 15.97 -11.02 -38.57
CA ASN A 174 16.64 -12.31 -38.35
C ASN A 174 16.14 -13.04 -37.10
N GLU A 175 15.14 -12.51 -36.40
CA GLU A 175 14.63 -13.07 -35.16
C GLU A 175 13.18 -13.55 -35.32
N LYS A 176 12.83 -14.62 -34.58
CA LYS A 176 11.48 -15.22 -34.63
C LYS A 176 10.60 -14.82 -33.45
N ASN A 177 11.19 -14.49 -32.32
CA ASN A 177 10.50 -14.13 -31.09
C ASN A 177 11.26 -13.04 -30.36
N THR A 178 10.53 -12.26 -29.57
CA THR A 178 11.07 -11.26 -28.63
C THR A 178 10.19 -11.16 -27.41
N THR A 179 10.75 -10.74 -26.29
CA THR A 179 10.04 -10.57 -25.02
C THR A 179 10.03 -9.11 -24.63
N ILE A 180 8.86 -8.60 -24.28
CA ILE A 180 8.66 -7.28 -23.65
C ILE A 180 8.53 -7.48 -22.15
N THR A 181 9.34 -6.75 -21.37
CA THR A 181 9.26 -6.74 -19.92
C THR A 181 8.91 -5.35 -19.41
N ALA A 182 7.85 -5.27 -18.62
CA ALA A 182 7.45 -4.06 -17.91
C ALA A 182 7.96 -4.11 -16.47
N THR A 183 8.60 -3.04 -16.02
CA THR A 183 9.11 -2.86 -14.65
C THR A 183 8.66 -1.52 -14.08
N ALA A 184 8.57 -1.40 -12.77
CA ALA A 184 8.34 -0.13 -12.10
C ALA A 184 9.33 0.10 -10.97
N ILE A 185 9.57 1.37 -10.64
CA ILE A 185 10.32 1.76 -9.45
C ILE A 185 9.32 2.03 -8.35
N MET A 186 9.32 1.19 -7.32
CA MET A 186 8.46 1.28 -6.15
C MET A 186 9.35 1.35 -4.91
N ASP A 187 9.22 2.40 -4.12
CA ASP A 187 10.01 2.65 -2.90
C ASP A 187 11.53 2.51 -3.13
N GLY A 188 12.00 3.01 -4.29
CA GLY A 188 13.41 2.95 -4.68
C GLY A 188 13.90 1.58 -5.17
N LYS A 189 13.02 0.58 -5.27
CA LYS A 189 13.33 -0.76 -5.78
C LYS A 189 12.68 -0.99 -7.14
N LYS A 190 13.40 -1.66 -8.04
CA LYS A 190 12.90 -2.06 -9.35
C LYS A 190 12.13 -3.37 -9.21
N VAL A 191 10.83 -3.35 -9.56
CA VAL A 191 9.92 -4.49 -9.47
C VAL A 191 9.45 -4.87 -10.88
N VAL A 192 9.53 -6.16 -11.23
CA VAL A 192 9.00 -6.67 -12.51
C VAL A 192 7.49 -6.80 -12.39
N LEU A 193 6.76 -6.13 -13.28
CA LEU A 193 5.30 -6.15 -13.35
C LEU A 193 4.77 -7.28 -14.24
N GLY A 194 5.54 -7.65 -15.27
CA GLY A 194 5.20 -8.74 -16.17
C GLY A 194 6.15 -8.83 -17.35
N SER A 195 6.20 -10.03 -17.98
CA SER A 195 6.96 -10.32 -19.21
C SER A 195 6.05 -11.04 -20.21
N TYR A 196 6.12 -10.63 -21.48
CA TYR A 196 5.20 -11.06 -22.53
C TYR A 196 5.99 -11.41 -23.80
N ASP A 197 5.72 -12.60 -24.34
CA ASP A 197 6.38 -13.09 -25.53
C ASP A 197 5.58 -12.76 -26.79
N PHE A 198 6.28 -12.27 -27.81
CA PHE A 198 5.75 -11.92 -29.10
C PHE A 198 6.48 -12.69 -30.21
N ARG A 199 5.71 -13.13 -31.19
CA ARG A 199 6.26 -13.69 -32.44
C ARG A 199 6.61 -12.56 -33.39
N ILE A 200 7.65 -12.78 -34.17
CA ILE A 200 8.10 -11.86 -35.23
C ILE A 200 7.78 -12.48 -36.60
N LYS A 201 7.14 -11.74 -37.49
CA LYS A 201 6.82 -12.12 -38.88
C LYS A 201 7.31 -11.09 -39.87
#